data_9b788ef08309d30d9c0fde47a1e08d42
#
_entry.id   9b788ef08309d30d9c0fde47a1e08d42
#
_cell.length_a   1.000
_cell.length_b   1.000
_cell.length_c   1.000
_cell.angle_alpha   90.00
_cell.angle_beta   90.00
_cell.angle_gamma   90.00
#
_symmetry.space_group_name_H-M   'P 1'
#
loop_
_entity.id
_entity.type
_entity.pdbx_description
1 polymer ?
#
loop_
_entity_poly.entity_id
_entity_poly.type
_entity_poly.pdbx_seq_one_letter_code
_entity_poly.pdbx_strand_id
1 'polypeptide(L)'
;MKNILIIGSTGQIGSELTMKLRTERQGTVVAGYINGAEPKGELKESGPSAIVDITNAQQIAEVVDQYKIDTIYNLAALLSAVAEAKPLLAWKIGVDGLFNVLEVAREKKCAVFTPSSIGSFGPNTPKAHTPQDTLQRPRTMYGITKVADELLSDYYFNKY
;
A
#
# COMPACT_ATOMS: atom_id res chain seq x y z
N MET A 1 7.70 -10.47 12.49
CA MET A 1 7.38 -9.08 12.15
C MET A 1 7.93 -8.20 13.25
N LYS A 2 9.08 -7.57 13.02
CA LYS A 2 9.76 -6.73 14.00
C LYS A 2 9.82 -5.27 13.53
N ASN A 3 10.23 -5.05 12.27
CA ASN A 3 10.38 -3.72 11.71
C ASN A 3 9.42 -3.53 10.54
N ILE A 4 8.59 -2.52 10.62
CA ILE A 4 7.47 -2.29 9.72
C ILE A 4 7.66 -0.95 9.01
N LEU A 5 7.47 -0.93 7.69
CA LEU A 5 7.30 0.28 6.90
C LEU A 5 5.83 0.43 6.51
N ILE A 6 5.25 1.59 6.77
CA ILE A 6 3.89 1.93 6.34
C ILE A 6 3.98 3.02 5.27
N ILE A 7 3.83 2.65 4.00
CA ILE A 7 3.78 3.59 2.89
C ILE A 7 2.38 4.20 2.83
N GLY A 8 2.29 5.53 2.79
CA GLY A 8 1.00 6.24 2.90
C GLY A 8 0.55 6.45 4.35
N SER A 9 1.50 6.56 5.27
CA SER A 9 1.28 6.71 6.71
C SER A 9 0.54 7.98 7.13
N THR A 10 0.48 8.99 6.27
CA THR A 10 -0.22 10.26 6.55
C THR A 10 -1.67 10.28 6.07
N GLY A 11 -2.13 9.20 5.43
CA GLY A 11 -3.53 8.99 5.11
C GLY A 11 -4.35 8.57 6.33
N GLN A 12 -5.69 8.54 6.20
CA GLN A 12 -6.60 8.20 7.29
C GLN A 12 -6.28 6.84 7.93
N ILE A 13 -6.21 5.77 7.14
CA ILE A 13 -5.89 4.43 7.65
C ILE A 13 -4.42 4.37 8.09
N GLY A 14 -3.52 4.99 7.33
CA GLY A 14 -2.08 4.94 7.57
C GLY A 14 -1.68 5.56 8.90
N SER A 15 -2.27 6.69 9.28
CA SER A 15 -1.97 7.36 10.55
C SER A 15 -2.44 6.52 11.75
N GLU A 16 -3.67 6.06 11.72
CA GLU A 16 -4.24 5.21 12.77
C GLU A 16 -3.46 3.90 12.94
N LEU A 17 -3.17 3.22 11.82
CA LEU A 17 -2.41 1.98 11.86
C LEU A 17 -0.98 2.19 12.39
N THR A 18 -0.32 3.27 11.97
CA THR A 18 1.04 3.59 12.44
C THR A 18 1.05 3.80 13.95
N MET A 19 0.14 4.61 14.46
CA MET A 19 0.01 4.89 15.89
C MET A 19 -0.30 3.61 16.68
N LYS A 20 -1.25 2.83 16.23
CA LYS A 20 -1.64 1.56 16.86
C LYS A 20 -0.47 0.59 16.94
N LEU A 21 0.27 0.39 15.85
CA LEU A 21 1.41 -0.51 15.82
C LEU A 21 2.57 -0.02 16.69
N ARG A 22 2.81 1.29 16.77
CA ARG A 22 3.84 1.86 17.64
C ARG A 22 3.55 1.64 19.12
N THR A 23 2.27 1.65 19.52
CA THR A 23 1.88 1.42 20.91
C THR A 23 1.81 -0.05 21.30
N GLU A 24 1.46 -0.94 20.38
CA GLU A 24 1.16 -2.34 20.71
C GLU A 24 2.28 -3.31 20.37
N ARG A 25 3.30 -2.89 19.62
CA ARG A 25 4.35 -3.80 19.17
C ARG A 25 5.74 -3.41 19.65
N GLN A 26 6.56 -4.43 19.85
CA GLN A 26 8.00 -4.27 19.98
C GLN A 26 8.62 -4.23 18.58
N GLY A 27 9.52 -3.28 18.35
CA GLY A 27 10.22 -3.09 17.08
C GLY A 27 10.01 -1.70 16.51
N THR A 28 10.52 -1.47 15.31
CA THR A 28 10.49 -0.16 14.66
C THR A 28 9.30 -0.08 13.70
N VAL A 29 8.50 0.97 13.81
CA VAL A 29 7.42 1.28 12.85
C VAL A 29 7.72 2.61 12.18
N VAL A 30 8.15 2.56 10.92
CA VAL A 30 8.53 3.72 10.11
C VAL A 30 7.32 4.26 9.37
N ALA A 31 7.02 5.54 9.57
CA ALA A 31 5.98 6.25 8.84
C ALA A 31 6.52 6.73 7.48
N GLY A 32 6.20 6.01 6.40
CA GLY A 32 6.55 6.37 5.02
C GLY A 32 5.55 7.38 4.44
N TYR A 33 6.04 8.50 3.92
CA TYR A 33 5.24 9.60 3.38
C TYR A 33 5.90 10.21 2.14
N ILE A 34 5.15 10.94 1.32
CA ILE A 34 5.69 11.70 0.17
C ILE A 34 5.98 13.16 0.57
N ASN A 35 6.91 13.81 -0.14
CA ASN A 35 7.18 15.23 0.03
C ASN A 35 5.89 16.07 -0.03
N GLY A 36 5.72 17.01 0.89
CA GLY A 36 4.54 17.84 1.04
C GLY A 36 3.40 17.20 1.84
N ALA A 37 3.58 15.97 2.31
CA ALA A 37 2.63 15.26 3.16
C ALA A 37 3.29 14.72 4.45
N GLU A 38 4.15 15.53 5.07
CA GLU A 38 4.92 15.19 6.26
C GLU A 38 4.02 14.84 7.45
N PRO A 39 4.40 13.85 8.27
CA PRO A 39 3.71 13.55 9.53
C PRO A 39 3.65 14.79 10.44
N LYS A 40 2.55 14.96 11.17
CA LYS A 40 2.32 16.07 12.10
C LYS A 40 1.90 15.55 13.47
N GLY A 41 2.07 16.40 14.49
CA GLY A 41 1.66 16.09 15.86
C GLY A 41 2.21 14.77 16.35
N GLU A 42 1.38 13.99 17.02
CA GLU A 42 1.75 12.72 17.63
C GLU A 42 2.35 11.71 16.64
N LEU A 43 1.86 11.65 15.40
CA LEU A 43 2.43 10.77 14.37
C LEU A 43 3.91 11.09 14.09
N LYS A 44 4.29 12.37 14.13
CA LYS A 44 5.67 12.82 13.95
C LYS A 44 6.53 12.49 15.18
N GLU A 45 5.99 12.68 16.37
CA GLU A 45 6.72 12.61 17.64
C GLU A 45 6.88 11.18 18.17
N SER A 46 5.96 10.27 17.79
CA SER A 46 5.90 8.91 18.33
C SER A 46 6.92 7.93 17.76
N GLY A 47 7.68 8.31 16.70
CA GLY A 47 8.68 7.38 16.14
C GLY A 47 9.22 7.83 14.77
N PRO A 48 10.05 7.00 14.14
CA PRO A 48 10.75 7.34 12.92
C PRO A 48 9.79 7.55 11.73
N SER A 49 10.20 8.44 10.83
CA SER A 49 9.53 8.68 9.55
C SER A 49 10.54 8.81 8.42
N ALA A 50 10.14 8.48 7.20
CA ALA A 50 10.98 8.55 6.02
C ALA A 50 10.18 8.99 4.79
N ILE A 51 10.84 9.68 3.86
CA ILE A 51 10.25 10.01 2.55
C ILE A 51 10.25 8.74 1.71
N VAL A 52 9.09 8.34 1.22
CA VAL A 52 8.90 7.17 0.37
C VAL A 52 7.89 7.49 -0.72
N ASP A 53 8.39 7.72 -1.94
CA ASP A 53 7.56 7.75 -3.12
C ASP A 53 7.44 6.32 -3.68
N ILE A 54 6.23 5.79 -3.70
CA ILE A 54 5.96 4.44 -4.19
C ILE A 54 6.37 4.23 -5.66
N THR A 55 6.49 5.31 -6.44
CA THR A 55 6.95 5.27 -7.84
C THR A 55 8.47 5.21 -7.97
N ASN A 56 9.21 5.23 -6.85
CA ASN A 56 10.67 5.17 -6.80
C ASN A 56 11.14 3.94 -5.99
N ALA A 57 11.41 2.85 -6.70
CA ALA A 57 11.85 1.58 -6.09
C ALA A 57 13.15 1.74 -5.26
N GLN A 58 14.07 2.62 -5.69
CA GLN A 58 15.31 2.84 -4.97
C GLN A 58 15.06 3.48 -3.59
N GLN A 59 14.17 4.49 -3.50
CA GLN A 59 13.79 5.06 -2.21
C GLN A 59 13.18 4.03 -1.26
N ILE A 60 12.33 3.14 -1.79
CA ILE A 60 11.75 2.06 -0.98
C ILE A 60 12.87 1.15 -0.45
N ALA A 61 13.79 0.73 -1.31
CA ALA A 61 14.90 -0.15 -0.95
C ALA A 61 15.83 0.47 0.10
N GLU A 62 16.17 1.75 -0.05
CA GLU A 62 17.01 2.49 0.90
C GLU A 62 16.38 2.53 2.30
N VAL A 63 15.07 2.79 2.39
CA VAL A 63 14.36 2.82 3.68
C VAL A 63 14.26 1.40 4.28
N VAL A 64 14.03 0.39 3.45
CA VAL A 64 14.02 -1.01 3.88
C VAL A 64 15.36 -1.40 4.49
N ASP A 65 16.47 -1.06 3.85
CA ASP A 65 17.82 -1.36 4.33
C ASP A 65 18.17 -0.57 5.60
N GLN A 66 17.90 0.74 5.61
CA GLN A 66 18.19 1.65 6.72
C GLN A 66 17.55 1.19 8.04
N TYR A 67 16.29 0.79 7.98
CA TYR A 67 15.51 0.41 9.16
C TYR A 67 15.39 -1.11 9.34
N LYS A 68 16.05 -1.91 8.49
CA LYS A 68 15.97 -3.39 8.50
C LYS A 68 14.51 -3.87 8.49
N ILE A 69 13.72 -3.33 7.58
CA ILE A 69 12.30 -3.63 7.44
C ILE A 69 12.11 -5.09 7.04
N ASP A 70 11.21 -5.77 7.70
CA ASP A 70 10.78 -7.13 7.36
C ASP A 70 9.33 -7.21 6.85
N THR A 71 8.58 -6.10 7.00
CA THR A 71 7.17 -6.07 6.61
C THR A 71 6.80 -4.68 6.07
N ILE A 72 6.16 -4.64 4.91
CA ILE A 72 5.69 -3.42 4.26
C ILE A 72 4.17 -3.43 4.20
N TYR A 73 3.53 -2.40 4.77
CA TYR A 73 2.13 -2.08 4.55
C TYR A 73 2.05 -1.01 3.47
N ASN A 74 1.59 -1.41 2.29
CA ASN A 74 1.35 -0.48 1.20
C ASN A 74 -0.07 0.07 1.25
N LEU A 75 -0.22 1.28 1.75
CA LEU A 75 -1.50 2.00 1.83
C LEU A 75 -1.57 3.18 0.86
N ALA A 76 -0.55 3.35 0.00
CA ALA A 76 -0.53 4.42 -0.99
C ALA A 76 -1.52 4.11 -2.13
N ALA A 77 -2.50 4.96 -2.31
CA ALA A 77 -3.47 4.87 -3.39
C ALA A 77 -4.09 6.23 -3.67
N LEU A 78 -4.57 6.45 -4.90
CA LEU A 78 -5.47 7.55 -5.20
C LEU A 78 -6.91 7.13 -4.89
N LEU A 79 -7.70 8.05 -4.32
CA LEU A 79 -9.12 7.84 -4.11
C LEU A 79 -9.87 7.77 -5.45
N SER A 80 -10.99 7.06 -5.46
CA SER A 80 -11.80 6.75 -6.65
C SER A 80 -12.06 7.96 -7.56
N ALA A 81 -12.55 9.10 -7.02
CA ALA A 81 -12.82 10.28 -7.81
C ALA A 81 -11.56 10.90 -8.44
N VAL A 82 -10.44 10.88 -7.73
CA VAL A 82 -9.16 11.38 -8.26
C VAL A 82 -8.60 10.42 -9.32
N ALA A 83 -8.76 9.12 -9.12
CA ALA A 83 -8.35 8.11 -10.08
C ALA A 83 -9.09 8.23 -11.41
N GLU A 84 -10.41 8.53 -11.39
CA GLU A 84 -11.18 8.81 -12.60
C GLU A 84 -10.73 10.10 -13.31
N ALA A 85 -10.45 11.15 -12.54
CA ALA A 85 -9.98 12.41 -13.12
C ALA A 85 -8.54 12.33 -13.68
N LYS A 86 -7.71 11.40 -13.16
CA LYS A 86 -6.28 11.26 -13.50
C LYS A 86 -5.91 9.79 -13.70
N PRO A 87 -6.42 9.11 -14.73
CA PRO A 87 -6.28 7.65 -14.87
C PRO A 87 -4.83 7.18 -15.04
N LEU A 88 -3.99 7.92 -15.75
CA LEU A 88 -2.57 7.60 -15.90
C LEU A 88 -1.81 7.68 -14.57
N LEU A 89 -2.13 8.66 -13.74
CA LEU A 89 -1.53 8.78 -12.41
C LEU A 89 -2.04 7.67 -11.48
N ALA A 90 -3.31 7.31 -11.60
CA ALA A 90 -3.88 6.20 -10.83
C ALA A 90 -3.19 4.87 -11.16
N TRP A 91 -2.93 4.61 -12.43
CA TRP A 91 -2.15 3.44 -12.86
C TRP A 91 -0.74 3.48 -12.31
N LYS A 92 -0.05 4.61 -12.50
CA LYS A 92 1.34 4.77 -12.05
C LYS A 92 1.50 4.56 -10.54
N ILE A 93 0.58 5.09 -9.72
CA ILE A 93 0.65 4.93 -8.26
C ILE A 93 0.13 3.57 -7.82
N GLY A 94 -1.02 3.13 -8.32
CA GLY A 94 -1.63 1.86 -7.96
C GLY A 94 -0.78 0.68 -8.45
N VAL A 95 -0.72 0.49 -9.76
CA VAL A 95 -0.13 -0.71 -10.36
C VAL A 95 1.40 -0.67 -10.39
N ASP A 96 2.01 0.37 -11.01
CA ASP A 96 3.47 0.44 -11.09
C ASP A 96 4.10 0.64 -9.70
N GLY A 97 3.43 1.41 -8.85
CA GLY A 97 3.86 1.60 -7.46
C GLY A 97 3.85 0.30 -6.65
N LEU A 98 2.77 -0.49 -6.73
CA LEU A 98 2.74 -1.80 -6.07
C LEU A 98 3.80 -2.73 -6.65
N PHE A 99 4.00 -2.73 -7.96
CA PHE A 99 5.03 -3.54 -8.61
C PHE A 99 6.42 -3.23 -8.04
N ASN A 100 6.75 -1.94 -7.84
CA ASN A 100 8.00 -1.53 -7.18
C ASN A 100 8.12 -2.08 -5.75
N VAL A 101 7.03 -2.02 -4.97
CA VAL A 101 7.01 -2.56 -3.60
C VAL A 101 7.24 -4.07 -3.61
N LEU A 102 6.57 -4.80 -4.50
CA LEU A 102 6.70 -6.26 -4.61
C LEU A 102 8.11 -6.68 -5.05
N GLU A 103 8.72 -5.96 -6.00
CA GLU A 103 10.11 -6.25 -6.43
C GLU A 103 11.11 -6.00 -5.29
N VAL A 104 11.01 -4.88 -4.60
CA VAL A 104 11.86 -4.60 -3.43
C VAL A 104 11.62 -5.65 -2.33
N ALA A 105 10.37 -5.99 -2.06
CA ALA A 105 10.04 -7.00 -1.06
C ALA A 105 10.60 -8.38 -1.41
N ARG A 106 10.53 -8.78 -2.69
CA ARG A 106 11.15 -10.01 -3.19
C ARG A 106 12.66 -10.03 -2.95
N GLU A 107 13.36 -8.97 -3.32
CA GLU A 107 14.81 -8.86 -3.17
C GLU A 107 15.25 -8.82 -1.69
N LYS A 108 14.52 -8.08 -0.86
CA LYS A 108 14.84 -7.87 0.55
C LYS A 108 14.17 -8.87 1.48
N LYS A 109 13.37 -9.81 0.96
CA LYS A 109 12.63 -10.84 1.71
C LYS A 109 11.67 -10.24 2.76
N CYS A 110 10.94 -9.21 2.37
CA CYS A 110 9.90 -8.58 3.20
C CYS A 110 8.54 -9.19 2.91
N ALA A 111 7.73 -9.33 3.95
CA ALA A 111 6.30 -9.55 3.78
C ALA A 111 5.62 -8.27 3.30
N VAL A 112 4.58 -8.38 2.46
CA VAL A 112 3.80 -7.23 1.96
C VAL A 112 2.34 -7.41 2.31
N PHE A 113 1.72 -6.34 2.78
CA PHE A 113 0.28 -6.20 2.88
C PHE A 113 -0.16 -5.02 2.01
N THR A 114 -1.13 -5.22 1.13
CA THR A 114 -1.81 -4.18 0.36
C THR A 114 -3.32 -4.41 0.41
N PRO A 115 -4.13 -3.39 0.76
CA PRO A 115 -5.58 -3.57 0.85
C PRO A 115 -6.22 -3.53 -0.52
N SER A 116 -7.15 -4.44 -0.77
CA SER A 116 -8.09 -4.33 -1.87
C SER A 116 -9.29 -3.44 -1.50
N SER A 117 -10.36 -3.49 -2.27
CA SER A 117 -11.54 -2.67 -2.10
C SER A 117 -12.76 -3.34 -2.72
N ILE A 118 -13.96 -3.02 -2.20
CA ILE A 118 -15.21 -3.36 -2.88
C ILE A 118 -15.30 -2.75 -4.29
N GLY A 119 -14.50 -1.73 -4.59
CA GLY A 119 -14.36 -1.14 -5.92
C GLY A 119 -13.83 -2.10 -6.98
N SER A 120 -13.23 -3.24 -6.61
CA SER A 120 -12.79 -4.31 -7.51
C SER A 120 -13.97 -5.06 -8.17
N PHE A 121 -15.16 -4.97 -7.59
CA PHE A 121 -16.36 -5.58 -8.15
C PHE A 121 -17.04 -4.68 -9.21
N GLY A 122 -17.83 -5.30 -10.07
CA GLY A 122 -18.52 -4.62 -11.16
C GLY A 122 -20.04 -4.57 -10.99
N PRO A 123 -20.76 -3.94 -11.93
CA PRO A 123 -22.21 -3.75 -11.85
C PRO A 123 -23.03 -5.05 -11.89
N ASN A 124 -22.44 -6.14 -12.38
CA ASN A 124 -23.08 -7.45 -12.46
C ASN A 124 -22.78 -8.34 -11.24
N THR A 125 -22.02 -7.84 -10.27
CA THR A 125 -21.75 -8.53 -9.02
C THR A 125 -23.04 -8.65 -8.20
N PRO A 126 -23.34 -9.82 -7.59
CA PRO A 126 -24.46 -9.96 -6.68
C PRO A 126 -24.40 -8.92 -5.56
N LYS A 127 -25.52 -8.22 -5.31
CA LYS A 127 -25.57 -7.14 -4.30
C LYS A 127 -25.71 -7.64 -2.88
N ALA A 128 -26.11 -8.89 -2.70
CA ALA A 128 -26.28 -9.53 -1.40
C ALA A 128 -25.53 -10.85 -1.39
N HIS A 129 -24.88 -11.17 -0.27
CA HIS A 129 -24.14 -12.41 -0.07
C HIS A 129 -23.12 -12.71 -1.17
N THR A 130 -22.38 -11.69 -1.61
CA THR A 130 -21.35 -11.80 -2.66
C THR A 130 -20.33 -12.88 -2.31
N PRO A 131 -20.19 -13.95 -3.10
CA PRO A 131 -19.18 -14.99 -2.85
C PRO A 131 -17.75 -14.43 -2.98
N GLN A 132 -16.80 -15.07 -2.31
CA GLN A 132 -15.38 -14.67 -2.38
C GLN A 132 -14.80 -14.82 -3.79
N ASP A 133 -15.22 -15.81 -4.53
CA ASP A 133 -14.77 -16.12 -5.90
C ASP A 133 -15.59 -15.46 -7.01
N THR A 134 -16.25 -14.34 -6.68
CA THR A 134 -17.03 -13.56 -7.63
C THR A 134 -16.15 -12.93 -8.71
N LEU A 135 -16.57 -13.03 -9.98
CA LEU A 135 -15.88 -12.42 -11.11
C LEU A 135 -15.78 -10.90 -10.95
N GLN A 136 -14.57 -10.39 -10.87
CA GLN A 136 -14.27 -8.97 -10.75
C GLN A 136 -14.27 -8.32 -12.15
N ARG A 137 -15.22 -7.42 -12.38
CA ARG A 137 -15.31 -6.61 -13.62
C ARG A 137 -15.68 -5.17 -13.32
N PRO A 138 -14.79 -4.43 -12.64
CA PRO A 138 -15.01 -3.03 -12.33
C PRO A 138 -15.10 -2.19 -13.61
N ARG A 139 -15.76 -1.04 -13.48
CA ARG A 139 -15.88 -0.04 -14.57
C ARG A 139 -15.21 1.27 -14.20
N THR A 140 -14.47 1.31 -13.10
CA THR A 140 -13.75 2.48 -12.64
C THR A 140 -12.24 2.23 -12.70
N MET A 141 -11.45 3.27 -12.96
CA MET A 141 -9.99 3.16 -12.97
C MET A 141 -9.46 2.69 -11.63
N TYR A 142 -10.02 3.20 -10.54
CA TYR A 142 -9.70 2.73 -9.19
C TYR A 142 -9.94 1.23 -9.02
N GLY A 143 -11.11 0.75 -9.44
CA GLY A 143 -11.42 -0.68 -9.35
C GLY A 143 -10.50 -1.55 -10.21
N ILE A 144 -10.14 -1.08 -11.41
CA ILE A 144 -9.20 -1.77 -12.31
C ILE A 144 -7.84 -1.90 -11.66
N THR A 145 -7.31 -0.83 -11.03
CA THR A 145 -6.03 -0.92 -10.32
C THR A 145 -6.12 -1.91 -9.15
N LYS A 146 -7.24 -1.96 -8.42
CA LYS A 146 -7.41 -2.91 -7.30
C LYS A 146 -7.44 -4.37 -7.76
N VAL A 147 -8.06 -4.68 -8.89
CA VAL A 147 -8.00 -6.03 -9.47
C VAL A 147 -6.57 -6.38 -9.90
N ALA A 148 -5.86 -5.43 -10.54
CA ALA A 148 -4.46 -5.63 -10.89
C ALA A 148 -3.58 -5.86 -9.65
N ASP A 149 -3.82 -5.12 -8.57
CA ASP A 149 -3.12 -5.27 -7.29
C ASP A 149 -3.29 -6.68 -6.69
N GLU A 150 -4.51 -7.21 -6.70
CA GLU A 150 -4.79 -8.58 -6.23
C GLU A 150 -4.06 -9.62 -7.08
N LEU A 151 -4.18 -9.54 -8.41
CA LEU A 151 -3.54 -10.49 -9.33
C LEU A 151 -2.01 -10.44 -9.25
N LEU A 152 -1.42 -9.26 -9.13
CA LEU A 152 0.03 -9.11 -8.94
C LEU A 152 0.48 -9.72 -7.60
N SER A 153 -0.26 -9.46 -6.53
CA SER A 153 0.05 -10.00 -5.21
C SER A 153 0.00 -11.54 -5.21
N ASP A 154 -1.03 -12.12 -5.81
CA ASP A 154 -1.15 -13.58 -5.98
C ASP A 154 -0.01 -14.16 -6.81
N TYR A 155 0.36 -13.50 -7.91
CA TYR A 155 1.48 -13.93 -8.74
C TYR A 155 2.80 -13.96 -7.94
N TYR A 156 3.08 -12.89 -7.18
CA TYR A 156 4.30 -12.83 -6.37
C TYR A 156 4.31 -13.85 -5.24
N PHE A 157 3.19 -14.03 -4.55
CA PHE A 157 3.05 -15.02 -3.49
C PHE A 157 3.27 -16.46 -3.97
N ASN A 158 2.78 -16.78 -5.18
CA ASN A 158 2.91 -18.14 -5.72
C ASN A 158 4.29 -18.44 -6.32
N LYS A 159 5.01 -17.38 -6.70
CA LYS A 159 6.27 -17.55 -7.43
C LYS A 159 7.53 -17.37 -6.57
N TYR A 160 7.46 -16.54 -5.55
CA TYR A 160 8.60 -16.12 -4.73
C TYR A 160 8.36 -16.34 -3.23
#